data_73fdc322d9aebb17e0affdad6c001aa6
#
_entry.id   73fdc322d9aebb17e0affdad6c001aa6
#
_cell.length_a   1.000
_cell.length_b   1.000
_cell.length_c   1.000
_cell.angle_alpha   90.00
_cell.angle_beta   90.00
_cell.angle_gamma   90.00
#
_symmetry.space_group_name_H-M   'P 1'
#
loop_
_entity.id
_entity.type
_entity.pdbx_description
1 polymer ?
#
loop_
_entity_poly.entity_id
_entity_poly.type
_entity_poly.pdbx_seq_one_letter_code
_entity_poly.pdbx_strand_id
1 'polypeptide(L)'
;MSTTTSPTSEYDEHETMMAPDGWAGRCVPRLIHNEGTTEIPVHLLFRDDADTIPLPVTPAVVGSRKGTGEQPRLGRGHRVPAPARPAPEMDSELVERPALVLPGAAGVLAGACGVAGCVLTSWWAGVLPGLAVRLLGLPASVDAGLGGPQWAAYAGAGALALFGFGGLARGRTGRAWVLGLFGRYRGTVRHTGLLWLNPLMPRRRIDVRLRHWRSKPMPAADVGGVALRVVALVVWRVRDTARAMLGIDDHETYLRECVEAALARVPVDPPSGARGAAATADTLTRLVKREVTPVGLEVFSVQLVRVEYAPEVAAAMHRRSVAALDARHRASMLTSVVDSVEDTVTRLTTRGLVDLNDYERKLLVRDLTVAFCAGGREPGP
;
A
#
# COMPACT_ATOMS: atom_id res chain seq x y z
N MET A 1 -34.11 -1.37 -38.97
CA MET A 1 -34.61 -0.05 -39.42
C MET A 1 -34.29 0.93 -38.33
N SER A 2 -33.41 1.84 -38.68
CA SER A 2 -33.34 3.25 -38.30
C SER A 2 -32.84 3.54 -36.86
N THR A 3 -31.96 4.37 -36.59
CA THR A 3 -30.91 5.22 -37.20
C THR A 3 -30.22 5.94 -36.06
N THR A 4 -28.95 5.96 -36.10
CA THR A 4 -27.96 6.82 -35.53
C THR A 4 -28.41 8.29 -35.36
N THR A 5 -28.05 8.95 -34.26
CA THR A 5 -27.63 10.38 -34.28
C THR A 5 -26.82 10.73 -33.04
N SER A 6 -25.56 11.11 -33.25
CA SER A 6 -24.71 11.91 -32.34
C SER A 6 -25.08 13.38 -32.52
N PRO A 7 -24.81 14.24 -31.53
CA PRO A 7 -24.57 15.64 -31.81
C PRO A 7 -23.14 16.09 -31.45
N THR A 8 -22.63 16.80 -32.39
CA THR A 8 -21.41 17.55 -32.52
C THR A 8 -21.37 18.73 -31.55
N SER A 9 -20.17 19.00 -31.06
CA SER A 9 -19.80 20.20 -30.30
C SER A 9 -19.83 21.45 -31.17
N GLU A 10 -20.28 22.54 -30.61
CA GLU A 10 -20.14 23.89 -31.16
C GLU A 10 -19.38 24.78 -30.17
N TYR A 11 -18.32 25.34 -30.68
CA TYR A 11 -17.50 26.38 -30.06
C TYR A 11 -18.28 27.71 -30.07
N ASP A 12 -18.15 28.49 -29.00
CA ASP A 12 -18.37 29.93 -29.09
C ASP A 12 -17.24 30.69 -28.38
N GLU A 13 -16.62 31.53 -29.20
CA GLU A 13 -15.65 32.56 -28.86
C GLU A 13 -16.35 33.83 -28.37
N HIS A 14 -15.55 34.65 -27.72
CA HIS A 14 -15.67 36.08 -27.33
C HIS A 14 -15.89 36.30 -25.83
N GLU A 15 -14.93 36.89 -25.17
CA GLU A 15 -14.80 38.34 -25.10
C GLU A 15 -13.51 38.83 -24.43
N THR A 16 -12.91 39.77 -25.06
CA THR A 16 -11.74 40.55 -24.71
C THR A 16 -12.08 41.55 -23.60
N MET A 17 -11.24 41.72 -22.57
CA MET A 17 -10.98 43.07 -22.03
C MET A 17 -9.79 43.18 -21.06
N MET A 18 -8.84 43.98 -21.49
CA MET A 18 -7.97 44.96 -20.80
C MET A 18 -7.09 44.56 -19.61
N ALA A 19 -5.80 44.71 -19.90
CA ALA A 19 -4.70 44.90 -18.93
C ALA A 19 -4.77 46.28 -18.24
N PRO A 20 -4.04 46.48 -17.14
CA PRO A 20 -2.89 47.38 -17.22
C PRO A 20 -1.59 46.87 -16.58
N ASP A 21 -0.56 47.20 -17.25
CA ASP A 21 0.85 47.51 -16.96
C ASP A 21 1.48 47.19 -15.61
N GLY A 22 2.65 46.54 -15.74
CA GLY A 22 3.80 46.83 -14.92
C GLY A 22 4.51 45.63 -14.32
N TRP A 23 5.50 45.12 -15.00
CA TRP A 23 6.90 44.94 -14.55
C TRP A 23 7.65 43.98 -15.47
N ALA A 24 8.60 44.56 -16.12
CA ALA A 24 9.53 43.89 -17.05
C ALA A 24 10.50 43.01 -16.29
N GLY A 25 10.58 41.74 -16.71
CA GLY A 25 11.58 40.79 -16.30
C GLY A 25 11.62 39.64 -17.30
N ARG A 26 12.17 39.89 -18.50
CA ARG A 26 12.38 38.90 -19.55
C ARG A 26 13.44 37.88 -19.12
N CYS A 27 13.06 36.65 -18.80
CA CYS A 27 13.94 35.48 -18.93
C CYS A 27 13.51 34.67 -20.15
N VAL A 28 14.19 34.90 -21.25
CA VAL A 28 14.12 34.08 -22.47
C VAL A 28 14.94 32.81 -22.21
N PRO A 29 14.41 31.60 -22.40
CA PRO A 29 15.24 30.41 -22.39
C PRO A 29 16.08 30.39 -23.66
N ARG A 30 17.38 30.58 -23.50
CA ARG A 30 18.36 30.41 -24.55
C ARG A 30 18.48 28.93 -24.88
N LEU A 31 18.01 28.52 -26.05
CA LEU A 31 18.39 27.29 -26.72
C LEU A 31 19.90 27.33 -26.97
N ILE A 32 20.64 26.51 -26.23
CA ILE A 32 22.06 26.29 -26.49
C ILE A 32 22.14 25.20 -27.56
N HIS A 33 22.27 25.64 -28.82
CA HIS A 33 22.88 24.83 -29.86
C HIS A 33 24.38 24.86 -29.61
N ASN A 34 24.96 23.71 -29.24
CA ASN A 34 26.36 23.57 -29.24
C ASN A 34 26.76 22.17 -29.72
N GLU A 35 26.80 22.03 -31.05
CA GLU A 35 27.63 21.04 -31.71
C GLU A 35 29.04 21.68 -31.84
N GLY A 36 29.85 21.42 -30.85
CA GLY A 36 31.25 21.81 -30.84
C GLY A 36 31.97 20.89 -29.87
N THR A 37 32.72 19.97 -30.41
CA THR A 37 33.69 19.18 -29.67
C THR A 37 34.71 20.14 -29.04
N THR A 38 34.47 20.50 -27.78
CA THR A 38 35.41 21.34 -27.04
C THR A 38 36.44 20.41 -26.43
N GLU A 39 37.64 20.35 -27.06
CA GLU A 39 38.82 19.78 -26.42
C GLU A 39 39.04 20.57 -25.12
N ILE A 40 38.93 19.91 -23.99
CA ILE A 40 39.24 20.49 -22.68
C ILE A 40 40.76 20.51 -22.58
N PRO A 41 41.44 21.68 -22.59
CA PRO A 41 42.88 21.74 -22.49
C PRO A 41 43.32 21.23 -21.11
N VAL A 42 44.12 20.16 -21.14
CA VAL A 42 44.58 19.41 -19.95
C VAL A 42 45.31 20.30 -18.94
N HIS A 43 45.88 21.42 -19.35
CA HIS A 43 46.59 22.38 -18.48
C HIS A 43 45.65 23.15 -17.53
N LEU A 44 44.33 23.13 -17.74
CA LEU A 44 43.36 23.73 -16.81
C LEU A 44 42.96 22.80 -15.66
N LEU A 45 43.35 21.52 -15.74
CA LEU A 45 43.05 20.53 -14.68
C LEU A 45 44.12 20.52 -13.57
N PHE A 46 45.27 21.19 -13.79
CA PHE A 46 46.38 21.28 -12.85
C PHE A 46 46.77 22.77 -12.64
N ARG A 47 45.86 23.50 -12.01
CA ARG A 47 46.13 24.87 -11.57
C ARG A 47 46.73 24.78 -10.16
N ASP A 48 48.05 25.01 -10.07
CA ASP A 48 48.73 25.25 -8.79
C ASP A 48 48.32 26.64 -8.28
N ASP A 49 47.25 26.75 -7.54
CA ASP A 49 46.93 27.94 -6.77
C ASP A 49 47.67 27.88 -5.43
N ALA A 50 48.77 28.61 -5.38
CA ALA A 50 49.67 28.74 -4.23
C ALA A 50 49.13 29.70 -3.17
N ASP A 51 47.83 29.58 -2.78
CA ASP A 51 47.30 30.32 -1.60
C ASP A 51 46.09 29.59 -1.04
N THR A 52 46.32 28.42 -0.41
CA THR A 52 45.30 27.78 0.41
C THR A 52 45.95 27.37 1.73
N ILE A 53 45.43 27.91 2.82
CA ILE A 53 45.75 27.63 4.22
C ILE A 53 45.77 26.10 4.46
N PRO A 54 46.85 25.49 4.96
CA PRO A 54 46.87 24.03 5.16
C PRO A 54 46.01 23.62 6.32
N LEU A 55 44.88 22.95 6.05
CA LEU A 55 44.21 22.13 7.04
C LEU A 55 45.09 20.90 7.34
N PRO A 56 45.28 20.52 8.61
CA PRO A 56 46.11 19.38 8.97
C PRO A 56 45.41 18.09 8.53
N VAL A 57 45.77 17.57 7.34
CA VAL A 57 45.40 16.22 6.92
C VAL A 57 46.42 15.28 7.52
N THR A 58 46.03 14.51 8.51
CA THR A 58 46.83 13.38 9.00
C THR A 58 47.09 12.41 7.83
N PRO A 59 48.36 12.09 7.49
CA PRO A 59 48.63 11.18 6.40
C PRO A 59 48.18 9.78 6.78
N ALA A 60 47.18 9.26 6.06
CA ALA A 60 46.89 7.84 6.07
C ALA A 60 48.09 7.09 5.46
N VAL A 61 48.81 6.34 6.28
CA VAL A 61 49.90 5.47 5.85
C VAL A 61 49.31 4.40 4.92
N VAL A 62 49.44 4.61 3.63
CA VAL A 62 49.16 3.58 2.63
C VAL A 62 50.35 2.63 2.63
N GLY A 63 50.22 1.55 3.37
CA GLY A 63 51.18 0.43 3.32
C GLY A 63 51.15 -0.18 1.94
N SER A 64 52.25 -0.01 1.19
CA SER A 64 52.51 -0.68 -0.09
C SER A 64 52.52 -2.20 0.14
N ARG A 65 51.41 -2.90 -0.16
CA ARG A 65 51.39 -4.34 -0.31
C ARG A 65 51.61 -4.71 -1.78
N LYS A 66 52.82 -5.17 -2.06
CA LYS A 66 53.13 -5.97 -3.25
C LYS A 66 52.37 -7.30 -3.16
N GLY A 67 51.51 -7.60 -4.12
CA GLY A 67 51.04 -8.95 -4.29
C GLY A 67 49.54 -9.02 -4.67
N THR A 68 49.31 -9.58 -5.85
CA THR A 68 48.10 -10.21 -6.39
C THR A 68 46.81 -9.36 -6.39
N GLY A 69 46.31 -9.17 -7.61
CA GLY A 69 45.14 -8.37 -7.96
C GLY A 69 43.79 -8.80 -7.36
N GLU A 70 43.74 -8.87 -6.05
CA GLU A 70 42.52 -9.06 -5.29
C GLU A 70 42.00 -7.65 -4.91
N GLN A 71 41.00 -7.20 -5.62
CA GLN A 71 40.25 -6.00 -5.23
C GLN A 71 39.89 -6.11 -3.76
N PRO A 72 40.11 -5.09 -2.93
CA PRO A 72 39.65 -5.11 -1.56
C PRO A 72 38.12 -5.27 -1.59
N ARG A 73 37.65 -6.43 -1.18
CA ARG A 73 36.24 -6.63 -0.84
C ARG A 73 36.00 -5.65 0.29
N LEU A 74 35.35 -4.52 -0.02
CA LEU A 74 34.72 -3.68 0.99
C LEU A 74 33.90 -4.64 1.83
N GLY A 75 34.38 -4.91 3.05
CA GLY A 75 33.71 -5.78 3.99
C GLY A 75 32.26 -5.33 4.03
N ARG A 76 31.33 -6.22 3.76
CA ARG A 76 29.90 -6.01 4.03
C ARG A 76 29.82 -5.52 5.44
N GLY A 77 29.77 -4.18 5.61
CA GLY A 77 29.52 -3.59 6.90
C GLY A 77 28.29 -4.30 7.44
N HIS A 78 28.49 -5.01 8.53
CA HIS A 78 27.39 -5.63 9.27
C HIS A 78 26.45 -4.46 9.57
N ARG A 79 25.39 -4.34 8.77
CA ARG A 79 24.35 -3.34 8.98
C ARG A 79 23.73 -3.76 10.30
N VAL A 80 24.18 -3.13 11.39
CA VAL A 80 23.56 -3.29 12.70
C VAL A 80 22.07 -3.02 12.45
N PRO A 81 21.18 -4.00 12.71
CA PRO A 81 19.76 -3.76 12.55
C PRO A 81 19.41 -2.54 13.38
N ALA A 82 18.87 -1.51 12.76
CA ALA A 82 18.42 -0.34 13.48
C ALA A 82 17.55 -0.82 14.66
N PRO A 83 17.78 -0.32 15.89
CA PRO A 83 17.05 -0.78 17.06
C PRO A 83 15.56 -0.72 16.74
N ALA A 84 14.88 -1.83 16.97
CA ALA A 84 13.46 -1.93 16.69
C ALA A 84 12.75 -0.81 17.46
N ARG A 85 12.10 0.09 16.73
CA ARG A 85 11.32 1.16 17.33
C ARG A 85 10.33 0.52 18.31
N PRO A 86 10.24 0.97 19.57
CA PRO A 86 9.26 0.43 20.50
C PRO A 86 7.88 0.57 19.87
N ALA A 87 7.08 -0.49 19.94
CA ALA A 87 5.71 -0.43 19.49
C ALA A 87 4.98 0.69 20.27
N PRO A 88 4.05 1.43 19.64
CA PRO A 88 3.32 2.47 20.35
C PRO A 88 2.60 1.84 21.55
N GLU A 89 2.88 2.40 22.75
CA GLU A 89 2.19 1.98 23.97
C GLU A 89 0.76 2.52 23.89
N MET A 90 -0.18 1.61 23.68
CA MET A 90 -1.60 1.92 23.72
C MET A 90 -2.12 1.75 25.14
N ASP A 91 -3.13 2.58 25.47
CA ASP A 91 -3.81 2.53 26.74
C ASP A 91 -4.30 1.10 27.04
N SER A 92 -3.82 0.51 28.12
CA SER A 92 -4.15 -0.87 28.51
C SER A 92 -5.64 -1.05 28.83
N GLU A 93 -6.34 0.05 29.18
CA GLU A 93 -7.78 0.04 29.41
C GLU A 93 -8.60 -0.05 28.12
N LEU A 94 -8.01 0.28 26.97
CA LEU A 94 -8.69 0.30 25.68
C LEU A 94 -8.68 -1.10 25.05
N VAL A 95 -9.38 -2.03 25.67
CA VAL A 95 -9.57 -3.40 25.17
C VAL A 95 -11.03 -3.61 24.82
N GLU A 96 -11.29 -4.30 23.71
CA GLU A 96 -12.64 -4.61 23.29
C GLU A 96 -13.39 -5.42 24.37
N ARG A 97 -14.50 -4.88 24.83
CA ARG A 97 -15.41 -5.54 25.78
C ARG A 97 -16.78 -5.72 25.11
N PRO A 98 -17.47 -6.85 25.34
CA PRO A 98 -18.82 -7.01 24.83
C PRO A 98 -19.75 -5.98 25.51
N ALA A 99 -20.56 -5.31 24.72
CA ALA A 99 -21.57 -4.40 25.23
C ALA A 99 -22.80 -5.19 25.74
N LEU A 100 -23.48 -4.63 26.74
CA LEU A 100 -24.77 -5.14 27.15
C LEU A 100 -25.83 -4.86 26.07
N VAL A 101 -26.34 -5.91 25.49
CA VAL A 101 -27.32 -5.88 24.41
C VAL A 101 -28.52 -6.70 24.84
N LEU A 102 -29.72 -6.11 24.76
CA LEU A 102 -30.95 -6.84 24.95
C LEU A 102 -31.45 -7.43 23.62
N PRO A 103 -32.13 -8.56 23.63
CA PRO A 103 -32.74 -9.08 22.42
C PRO A 103 -33.78 -8.07 21.89
N GLY A 104 -33.83 -7.93 20.56
CA GLY A 104 -34.73 -6.94 19.93
C GLY A 104 -36.19 -7.12 20.30
N ALA A 105 -36.60 -8.35 20.66
CA ALA A 105 -37.94 -8.63 21.17
C ALA A 105 -38.26 -7.81 22.40
N ALA A 106 -37.32 -7.58 23.33
CA ALA A 106 -37.55 -6.76 24.51
C ALA A 106 -37.85 -5.30 24.14
N GLY A 107 -37.13 -4.75 23.14
CA GLY A 107 -37.38 -3.39 22.62
C GLY A 107 -38.77 -3.29 21.95
N VAL A 108 -39.15 -4.30 21.16
CA VAL A 108 -40.43 -4.35 20.49
C VAL A 108 -41.57 -4.43 21.54
N LEU A 109 -41.41 -5.29 22.56
CA LEU A 109 -42.40 -5.39 23.65
C LEU A 109 -42.53 -4.08 24.41
N ALA A 110 -41.44 -3.46 24.81
CA ALA A 110 -41.46 -2.17 25.50
C ALA A 110 -42.10 -1.07 24.63
N GLY A 111 -41.77 -1.01 23.34
CA GLY A 111 -42.40 -0.10 22.40
C GLY A 111 -43.88 -0.34 22.21
N ALA A 112 -44.28 -1.61 22.07
CA ALA A 112 -45.70 -2.02 21.96
C ALA A 112 -46.50 -1.69 23.23
N CYS A 113 -45.93 -1.94 24.42
CA CYS A 113 -46.52 -1.53 25.68
C CYS A 113 -46.70 -0.01 25.79
N GLY A 114 -45.71 0.77 25.30
CA GLY A 114 -45.81 2.23 25.24
C GLY A 114 -46.95 2.68 24.33
N VAL A 115 -47.07 2.09 23.11
CA VAL A 115 -48.17 2.39 22.18
C VAL A 115 -49.52 1.99 22.78
N ALA A 116 -49.61 0.79 23.36
CA ALA A 116 -50.81 0.35 24.04
C ALA A 116 -51.22 1.29 25.20
N GLY A 117 -50.20 1.77 25.96
CA GLY A 117 -50.40 2.79 26.99
C GLY A 117 -50.97 4.10 26.43
N CYS A 118 -50.47 4.57 25.27
CA CYS A 118 -51.03 5.76 24.61
C CYS A 118 -52.47 5.54 24.16
N VAL A 119 -52.76 4.37 23.57
CA VAL A 119 -54.14 4.02 23.17
C VAL A 119 -55.08 3.96 24.37
N LEU A 120 -54.64 3.33 25.47
CA LEU A 120 -55.45 3.24 26.72
C LEU A 120 -55.68 4.63 27.31
N THR A 121 -54.68 5.50 27.31
CA THR A 121 -54.82 6.87 27.80
C THR A 121 -55.77 7.70 26.91
N SER A 122 -55.71 7.47 25.56
CA SER A 122 -56.66 8.09 24.62
C SER A 122 -58.10 7.65 24.87
N TRP A 123 -58.27 6.37 25.19
CA TRP A 123 -59.60 5.82 25.57
C TRP A 123 -60.07 6.43 26.88
N TRP A 124 -59.23 6.50 27.91
CA TRP A 124 -59.56 7.09 29.21
C TRP A 124 -59.90 8.59 29.11
N ALA A 125 -59.22 9.33 28.24
CA ALA A 125 -59.42 10.75 27.96
C ALA A 125 -60.71 11.02 27.10
N GLY A 126 -61.30 9.99 26.50
CA GLY A 126 -62.51 10.14 25.64
C GLY A 126 -62.18 10.70 24.25
N VAL A 127 -60.90 10.73 23.84
CA VAL A 127 -60.43 11.31 22.57
C VAL A 127 -60.49 10.29 21.40
N LEU A 128 -60.68 9.01 21.69
CA LEU A 128 -60.76 7.97 20.67
C LEU A 128 -62.02 8.11 19.81
N PRO A 129 -61.93 8.14 18.49
CA PRO A 129 -63.09 8.15 17.60
C PRO A 129 -63.94 6.88 17.83
N GLY A 130 -65.27 7.01 17.87
CA GLY A 130 -66.17 5.90 18.14
C GLY A 130 -66.04 4.66 17.29
N LEU A 131 -65.49 4.79 16.07
CA LEU A 131 -65.11 3.69 15.18
C LEU A 131 -63.98 2.85 15.79
N ALA A 132 -62.97 3.49 16.38
CA ALA A 132 -61.82 2.82 17.00
C ALA A 132 -62.25 2.10 18.31
N VAL A 133 -63.09 2.68 19.08
CA VAL A 133 -63.66 2.07 20.29
C VAL A 133 -64.44 0.77 19.97
N ARG A 134 -65.24 0.77 18.90
CA ARG A 134 -65.97 -0.42 18.42
C ARG A 134 -65.04 -1.49 17.86
N LEU A 135 -64.00 -1.11 17.08
CA LEU A 135 -63.01 -2.05 16.53
C LEU A 135 -62.14 -2.72 17.61
N LEU A 136 -61.84 -2.00 18.68
CA LEU A 136 -61.08 -2.50 19.84
C LEU A 136 -61.95 -3.21 20.89
N GLY A 137 -63.26 -3.23 20.71
CA GLY A 137 -64.18 -3.88 21.65
C GLY A 137 -64.19 -3.27 23.05
N LEU A 138 -63.80 -1.99 23.16
CA LEU A 138 -63.72 -1.31 24.47
C LEU A 138 -65.09 -0.81 24.92
N PRO A 139 -65.43 -0.86 26.26
CA PRO A 139 -66.62 -0.25 26.77
C PRO A 139 -66.65 1.27 26.59
N ALA A 140 -67.79 1.88 26.68
CA ALA A 140 -67.91 3.34 26.57
C ALA A 140 -66.98 4.03 27.58
N SER A 141 -66.19 4.98 27.09
CA SER A 141 -65.23 5.71 27.91
C SER A 141 -65.93 6.66 28.87
N VAL A 142 -65.42 6.78 30.08
CA VAL A 142 -65.80 7.87 30.99
C VAL A 142 -65.08 9.11 30.42
N ASP A 143 -65.86 10.10 29.95
CA ASP A 143 -65.33 11.35 29.42
C ASP A 143 -64.59 12.17 30.51
N ALA A 144 -63.42 11.73 30.89
CA ALA A 144 -62.61 12.38 31.93
C ALA A 144 -61.92 13.68 31.45
N GLY A 145 -62.00 13.95 30.15
CA GLY A 145 -61.30 15.08 29.52
C GLY A 145 -59.77 14.99 29.56
N LEU A 146 -59.10 15.96 29.01
CA LEU A 146 -57.60 16.08 29.01
C LEU A 146 -57.20 16.89 30.26
N GLY A 147 -56.96 16.21 31.37
CA GLY A 147 -56.42 16.81 32.59
C GLY A 147 -54.92 16.53 32.79
N GLY A 148 -54.32 17.08 33.85
CA GLY A 148 -52.91 16.87 34.19
C GLY A 148 -52.48 15.41 34.27
N PRO A 149 -53.24 14.48 34.88
CA PRO A 149 -52.89 13.06 34.96
C PRO A 149 -52.87 12.35 33.60
N GLN A 150 -53.77 12.71 32.67
CA GLN A 150 -53.77 12.15 31.32
C GLN A 150 -52.58 12.61 30.53
N TRP A 151 -52.16 13.87 30.63
CA TRP A 151 -50.93 14.37 30.01
C TRP A 151 -49.68 13.68 30.55
N ALA A 152 -49.60 13.44 31.84
CA ALA A 152 -48.49 12.69 32.44
C ALA A 152 -48.45 11.23 31.95
N ALA A 153 -49.60 10.59 31.82
CA ALA A 153 -49.71 9.23 31.29
C ALA A 153 -49.30 9.16 29.81
N TYR A 154 -49.72 10.13 28.99
CA TYR A 154 -49.25 10.23 27.60
C TYR A 154 -47.75 10.44 27.51
N ALA A 155 -47.17 11.32 28.30
CA ALA A 155 -45.76 11.57 28.32
C ALA A 155 -44.97 10.30 28.70
N GLY A 156 -45.42 9.58 29.71
CA GLY A 156 -44.79 8.33 30.15
C GLY A 156 -44.91 7.21 29.11
N ALA A 157 -46.11 6.99 28.58
CA ALA A 157 -46.37 5.98 27.55
C ALA A 157 -45.62 6.30 26.23
N GLY A 158 -45.64 7.57 25.81
CA GLY A 158 -44.92 8.05 24.65
C GLY A 158 -43.39 7.92 24.81
N ALA A 159 -42.86 8.30 25.96
CA ALA A 159 -41.45 8.11 26.29
C ALA A 159 -41.04 6.63 26.23
N LEU A 160 -41.87 5.74 26.78
CA LEU A 160 -41.66 4.29 26.75
C LEU A 160 -41.68 3.75 25.31
N ALA A 161 -42.61 4.21 24.47
CA ALA A 161 -42.70 3.84 23.07
C ALA A 161 -41.45 4.31 22.29
N LEU A 162 -41.08 5.57 22.46
CA LEU A 162 -39.88 6.13 21.81
C LEU A 162 -38.60 5.43 22.26
N PHE A 163 -38.47 5.11 23.55
CA PHE A 163 -37.34 4.40 24.10
C PHE A 163 -37.26 2.96 23.60
N GLY A 164 -38.41 2.27 23.56
CA GLY A 164 -38.49 0.89 23.05
C GLY A 164 -38.11 0.78 21.56
N PHE A 165 -38.79 1.55 20.72
CA PHE A 165 -38.54 1.51 19.27
C PHE A 165 -37.26 2.23 18.86
N GLY A 166 -36.90 3.35 19.50
CA GLY A 166 -35.69 4.12 19.21
C GLY A 166 -34.41 3.34 19.49
N GLY A 167 -34.46 2.36 20.39
CA GLY A 167 -33.34 1.48 20.68
C GLY A 167 -33.16 0.32 19.71
N LEU A 168 -34.09 0.07 18.81
CA LEU A 168 -34.02 -1.05 17.87
C LEU A 168 -32.92 -0.82 16.85
N ALA A 169 -32.01 -1.79 16.73
CA ALA A 169 -30.92 -1.80 15.76
C ALA A 169 -30.85 -3.17 15.09
N ARG A 170 -30.51 -3.18 13.81
CA ARG A 170 -30.28 -4.40 13.06
C ARG A 170 -28.80 -4.64 12.92
N GLY A 171 -28.30 -5.66 13.61
CA GLY A 171 -26.92 -6.16 13.44
C GLY A 171 -26.77 -6.88 12.10
N ARG A 172 -25.69 -6.58 11.39
CA ARG A 172 -25.31 -7.26 10.14
C ARG A 172 -24.01 -8.00 10.34
N THR A 173 -23.88 -9.19 9.73
CA THR A 173 -22.62 -9.95 9.68
C THR A 173 -21.50 -9.10 9.11
N GLY A 174 -20.33 -9.15 9.74
CA GLY A 174 -19.15 -8.44 9.29
C GLY A 174 -19.10 -6.95 9.65
N ARG A 175 -20.06 -6.46 10.42
CA ARG A 175 -20.05 -5.10 10.97
C ARG A 175 -20.20 -5.14 12.48
N ALA A 176 -19.43 -4.31 13.15
CA ALA A 176 -19.53 -4.11 14.60
C ALA A 176 -20.02 -2.69 14.91
N TRP A 177 -20.65 -2.56 16.06
CA TRP A 177 -21.07 -1.27 16.60
C TRP A 177 -20.23 -0.98 17.83
N VAL A 178 -19.52 0.14 17.80
CA VAL A 178 -18.79 0.65 18.94
C VAL A 178 -19.70 1.65 19.66
N LEU A 179 -19.98 1.37 20.94
CA LEU A 179 -20.84 2.19 21.78
C LEU A 179 -19.97 3.08 22.66
N GLY A 180 -20.23 4.37 22.61
CA GLY A 180 -19.67 5.37 23.51
C GLY A 180 -20.75 6.02 24.35
N LEU A 181 -20.39 6.56 25.51
CA LEU A 181 -21.26 7.40 26.31
C LEU A 181 -20.41 8.48 26.98
N PHE A 182 -20.69 9.75 26.70
CA PHE A 182 -19.95 10.89 27.24
C PHE A 182 -18.42 10.77 27.03
N GLY A 183 -17.99 10.35 25.83
CA GLY A 183 -16.56 10.19 25.51
C GLY A 183 -15.91 8.92 26.06
N ARG A 184 -16.62 8.10 26.85
CA ARG A 184 -16.11 6.84 27.39
C ARG A 184 -16.57 5.65 26.55
N TYR A 185 -15.68 4.71 26.28
CA TYR A 185 -16.01 3.43 25.67
C TYR A 185 -16.85 2.57 26.60
N ARG A 186 -17.97 2.03 26.10
CA ARG A 186 -18.90 1.18 26.86
C ARG A 186 -18.94 -0.26 26.38
N GLY A 187 -18.49 -0.51 25.17
CA GLY A 187 -18.41 -1.86 24.61
C GLY A 187 -18.69 -1.91 23.12
N THR A 188 -18.48 -3.09 22.55
CA THR A 188 -18.69 -3.39 21.13
C THR A 188 -19.75 -4.46 20.98
N VAL A 189 -20.61 -4.29 19.97
CA VAL A 189 -21.66 -5.24 19.60
C VAL A 189 -21.31 -5.87 18.27
N ARG A 190 -21.09 -7.18 18.28
CA ARG A 190 -20.83 -7.99 17.06
C ARG A 190 -21.99 -8.93 16.71
N HIS A 191 -23.04 -8.93 17.52
CA HIS A 191 -24.19 -9.81 17.31
C HIS A 191 -24.97 -9.43 16.06
N THR A 192 -25.53 -10.43 15.41
CA THR A 192 -26.36 -10.29 14.21
C THR A 192 -27.84 -10.45 14.61
N GLY A 193 -28.73 -9.84 13.84
CA GLY A 193 -30.17 -9.91 14.09
C GLY A 193 -30.74 -8.60 14.62
N LEU A 194 -31.94 -8.69 15.16
CA LEU A 194 -32.63 -7.55 15.78
C LEU A 194 -32.17 -7.43 17.23
N LEU A 195 -31.61 -6.30 17.57
CA LEU A 195 -31.03 -6.01 18.87
C LEU A 195 -31.63 -4.72 19.41
N TRP A 196 -31.74 -4.64 20.72
CA TRP A 196 -32.10 -3.41 21.37
C TRP A 196 -30.87 -2.81 22.07
N LEU A 197 -30.55 -1.58 21.69
CA LEU A 197 -29.43 -0.79 22.23
C LEU A 197 -30.00 0.47 22.83
N ASN A 198 -29.44 0.94 23.93
CA ASN A 198 -29.85 2.20 24.55
C ASN A 198 -29.78 3.34 23.49
N PRO A 199 -30.88 4.00 23.15
CA PRO A 199 -30.95 5.05 22.15
C PRO A 199 -30.12 6.28 22.50
N LEU A 200 -29.80 6.51 23.77
CA LEU A 200 -28.99 7.63 24.25
C LEU A 200 -27.50 7.45 23.99
N MET A 201 -27.05 6.24 23.58
CA MET A 201 -25.64 5.99 23.31
C MET A 201 -25.28 6.27 21.84
N PRO A 202 -24.35 7.18 21.54
CA PRO A 202 -23.84 7.34 20.22
C PRO A 202 -23.16 6.04 19.75
N ARG A 203 -23.46 5.64 18.52
CA ARG A 203 -23.03 4.38 17.93
C ARG A 203 -22.25 4.65 16.66
N ARG A 204 -21.02 4.14 16.62
CA ARG A 204 -20.17 4.18 15.42
C ARG A 204 -20.09 2.79 14.81
N ARG A 205 -20.21 2.72 13.49
CA ARG A 205 -20.10 1.46 12.74
C ARG A 205 -18.67 1.28 12.25
N ILE A 206 -18.16 0.07 12.41
CA ILE A 206 -16.87 -0.33 11.85
C ILE A 206 -17.04 -1.64 11.08
N ASP A 207 -16.34 -1.78 9.97
CA ASP A 207 -16.30 -3.01 9.19
C ASP A 207 -15.19 -3.91 9.74
N VAL A 208 -15.54 -5.14 10.17
CA VAL A 208 -14.61 -6.12 10.73
C VAL A 208 -14.31 -7.27 9.77
N ARG A 209 -14.75 -7.16 8.52
CA ARG A 209 -14.47 -8.14 7.47
C ARG A 209 -13.01 -8.10 7.08
N LEU A 210 -12.58 -9.17 6.44
CA LEU A 210 -11.33 -9.18 5.75
C LEU A 210 -11.37 -8.19 4.59
N ARG A 211 -10.41 -7.27 4.55
CA ARG A 211 -10.28 -6.24 3.52
C ARG A 211 -8.91 -6.36 2.88
N HIS A 212 -8.84 -5.97 1.63
CA HIS A 212 -7.58 -5.80 0.93
C HIS A 212 -7.45 -4.33 0.51
N TRP A 213 -6.24 -3.86 0.62
CA TRP A 213 -5.87 -2.52 0.17
C TRP A 213 -4.68 -2.65 -0.77
N ARG A 214 -4.82 -2.03 -1.94
CA ARG A 214 -3.74 -1.91 -2.92
C ARG A 214 -3.17 -0.51 -2.85
N SER A 215 -1.86 -0.40 -2.63
CA SER A 215 -1.20 0.89 -2.53
C SER A 215 -1.11 1.59 -3.89
N LYS A 216 -0.95 2.91 -3.84
CA LYS A 216 -0.35 3.65 -4.95
C LYS A 216 1.12 3.27 -5.07
N PRO A 217 1.79 3.54 -6.21
CA PRO A 217 3.23 3.35 -6.32
C PRO A 217 3.97 4.13 -5.23
N MET A 218 4.67 3.41 -4.35
CA MET A 218 5.44 3.97 -3.22
C MET A 218 6.93 3.86 -3.52
N PRO A 219 7.76 4.82 -3.05
CA PRO A 219 9.19 4.76 -3.20
C PRO A 219 9.77 3.65 -2.33
N ALA A 220 10.70 2.89 -2.86
CA ALA A 220 11.46 1.87 -2.17
C ALA A 220 12.90 1.86 -2.70
N ALA A 221 13.78 1.13 -2.04
CA ALA A 221 15.16 0.97 -2.48
C ALA A 221 15.53 -0.51 -2.58
N ASP A 222 16.33 -0.83 -3.59
CA ASP A 222 16.97 -2.14 -3.71
C ASP A 222 18.12 -2.31 -2.70
N VAL A 223 18.61 -3.53 -2.55
CA VAL A 223 19.82 -3.86 -1.78
C VAL A 223 21.02 -3.01 -2.22
N GLY A 224 21.10 -2.67 -3.49
CA GLY A 224 22.11 -1.77 -4.07
C GLY A 224 21.85 -0.28 -3.88
N GLY A 225 20.77 0.13 -3.22
CA GLY A 225 20.39 1.54 -3.05
C GLY A 225 19.72 2.17 -4.29
N VAL A 226 19.38 1.37 -5.29
CA VAL A 226 18.71 1.85 -6.50
C VAL A 226 17.25 2.16 -6.18
N ALA A 227 16.77 3.30 -6.65
CA ALA A 227 15.39 3.71 -6.43
C ALA A 227 14.41 2.84 -7.21
N LEU A 228 13.43 2.31 -6.50
CA LEU A 228 12.34 1.48 -7.01
C LEU A 228 10.99 2.15 -6.74
N ARG A 229 9.99 1.80 -7.56
CA ARG A 229 8.57 2.06 -7.32
C ARG A 229 7.85 0.74 -7.09
N VAL A 230 7.19 0.64 -5.95
CA VAL A 230 6.58 -0.61 -5.50
C VAL A 230 5.10 -0.39 -5.26
N VAL A 231 4.28 -1.35 -5.72
CA VAL A 231 2.86 -1.44 -5.38
C VAL A 231 2.66 -2.63 -4.45
N ALA A 232 2.20 -2.37 -3.25
CA ALA A 232 1.90 -3.38 -2.24
C ALA A 232 0.40 -3.70 -2.19
N LEU A 233 0.08 -4.97 -2.00
CA LEU A 233 -1.25 -5.47 -1.68
C LEU A 233 -1.24 -5.94 -0.23
N VAL A 234 -2.05 -5.32 0.61
CA VAL A 234 -2.15 -5.63 2.02
C VAL A 234 -3.50 -6.25 2.32
N VAL A 235 -3.49 -7.43 2.95
CA VAL A 235 -4.69 -8.11 3.41
C VAL A 235 -4.78 -7.98 4.92
N TRP A 236 -5.86 -7.39 5.41
CA TRP A 236 -6.01 -7.02 6.82
C TRP A 236 -7.46 -7.04 7.30
N ARG A 237 -7.66 -7.03 8.60
CA ARG A 237 -8.96 -6.84 9.24
C ARG A 237 -8.83 -6.10 10.56
N VAL A 238 -9.94 -5.58 11.07
CA VAL A 238 -10.02 -5.04 12.42
C VAL A 238 -10.28 -6.18 13.41
N ARG A 239 -9.32 -6.41 14.33
CA ARG A 239 -9.44 -7.40 15.40
C ARG A 239 -10.05 -6.80 16.65
N ASP A 240 -9.53 -5.65 17.08
CA ASP A 240 -10.01 -4.90 18.23
C ASP A 240 -10.61 -3.58 17.75
N THR A 241 -11.94 -3.48 17.83
CA THR A 241 -12.67 -2.32 17.32
C THR A 241 -12.53 -1.10 18.23
N ALA A 242 -12.28 -1.32 19.55
CA ALA A 242 -12.11 -0.22 20.50
C ALA A 242 -10.80 0.51 20.20
N ARG A 243 -9.69 -0.22 20.08
CA ARG A 243 -8.39 0.34 19.75
C ARG A 243 -8.37 1.00 18.38
N ALA A 244 -8.96 0.34 17.38
CA ALA A 244 -8.96 0.84 16.01
C ALA A 244 -9.80 2.11 15.79
N MET A 245 -10.79 2.38 16.68
CA MET A 245 -11.71 3.52 16.53
C MET A 245 -11.45 4.65 17.52
N LEU A 246 -10.85 4.35 18.65
CA LEU A 246 -10.65 5.31 19.73
C LEU A 246 -9.18 5.58 20.02
N GLY A 247 -8.28 4.67 19.62
CA GLY A 247 -6.84 4.83 19.78
C GLY A 247 -6.17 5.59 18.66
N ILE A 248 -6.82 5.68 17.49
CA ILE A 248 -6.31 6.39 16.32
C ILE A 248 -7.46 7.06 15.57
N ASP A 249 -7.14 8.15 14.87
CA ASP A 249 -8.13 8.92 14.11
C ASP A 249 -8.63 8.14 12.88
N ASP A 250 -7.70 7.64 12.07
CA ASP A 250 -8.01 6.82 10.88
C ASP A 250 -7.07 5.62 10.79
N HIS A 251 -7.64 4.45 11.00
CA HIS A 251 -6.92 3.18 10.96
C HIS A 251 -6.44 2.79 9.55
N GLU A 252 -7.10 3.27 8.49
CA GLU A 252 -6.67 3.01 7.11
C GLU A 252 -5.44 3.84 6.76
N THR A 253 -5.43 5.11 7.13
CA THR A 253 -4.29 6.00 6.94
C THR A 253 -3.08 5.54 7.77
N TYR A 254 -3.30 5.18 9.04
CA TYR A 254 -2.26 4.62 9.89
C TYR A 254 -1.62 3.36 9.29
N LEU A 255 -2.44 2.42 8.79
CA LEU A 255 -1.93 1.22 8.14
C LEU A 255 -1.06 1.56 6.91
N ARG A 256 -1.48 2.56 6.13
CA ARG A 256 -0.73 3.02 4.95
C ARG A 256 0.65 3.55 5.33
N GLU A 257 0.70 4.39 6.34
CA GLU A 257 1.96 4.97 6.84
C GLU A 257 2.90 3.89 7.42
N CYS A 258 2.35 2.91 8.14
CA CYS A 258 3.13 1.76 8.64
C CYS A 258 3.74 0.94 7.48
N VAL A 259 2.99 0.70 6.42
CA VAL A 259 3.49 -0.03 5.25
C VAL A 259 4.58 0.76 4.52
N GLU A 260 4.39 2.07 4.35
CA GLU A 260 5.39 2.95 3.74
C GLU A 260 6.68 3.01 4.57
N ALA A 261 6.55 3.16 5.89
CA ALA A 261 7.67 3.13 6.83
C ALA A 261 8.40 1.77 6.82
N ALA A 262 7.68 0.66 6.68
CA ALA A 262 8.28 -0.66 6.56
C ALA A 262 9.05 -0.84 5.25
N LEU A 263 8.50 -0.35 4.13
CA LEU A 263 9.17 -0.36 2.82
C LEU A 263 10.45 0.48 2.80
N ALA A 264 10.48 1.60 3.52
CA ALA A 264 11.69 2.42 3.64
C ALA A 264 12.84 1.71 4.38
N ARG A 265 12.53 0.72 5.24
CA ARG A 265 13.52 -0.03 6.04
C ARG A 265 13.98 -1.33 5.40
N VAL A 266 13.13 -1.97 4.62
CA VAL A 266 13.38 -3.28 4.02
C VAL A 266 13.81 -3.08 2.57
N PRO A 267 15.03 -3.49 2.20
CA PRO A 267 15.42 -3.47 0.81
C PRO A 267 14.56 -4.45 0.01
N VAL A 268 14.10 -4.00 -1.14
CA VAL A 268 13.24 -4.78 -2.04
C VAL A 268 14.11 -5.38 -3.14
N ASP A 269 13.92 -6.67 -3.44
CA ASP A 269 14.64 -7.29 -4.55
C ASP A 269 14.20 -6.69 -5.89
N PRO A 270 15.16 -6.52 -6.84
CA PRO A 270 14.85 -5.99 -8.16
C PRO A 270 13.90 -6.91 -8.94
N PRO A 271 13.20 -6.40 -9.95
CA PRO A 271 12.18 -7.15 -10.70
C PRO A 271 12.69 -8.45 -11.37
N SER A 272 14.02 -8.61 -11.48
CA SER A 272 14.66 -9.81 -12.02
C SER A 272 14.83 -10.96 -11.01
N GLY A 273 14.54 -10.76 -9.73
CA GLY A 273 14.81 -11.70 -8.63
C GLY A 273 13.56 -12.35 -8.04
N ALA A 274 12.98 -13.34 -8.71
CA ALA A 274 11.74 -13.98 -8.25
C ALA A 274 11.85 -14.70 -6.90
N ARG A 275 13.04 -15.15 -6.48
CA ARG A 275 13.23 -15.92 -5.23
C ARG A 275 13.27 -15.05 -3.98
N GLY A 276 13.71 -13.80 -4.08
CA GLY A 276 13.81 -12.88 -2.95
C GLY A 276 12.47 -12.23 -2.61
N ALA A 277 11.57 -12.10 -3.57
CA ALA A 277 10.29 -11.41 -3.39
C ALA A 277 9.43 -12.00 -2.26
N ALA A 278 9.42 -13.32 -2.09
CA ALA A 278 8.68 -13.99 -1.02
C ALA A 278 9.29 -13.68 0.36
N ALA A 279 10.61 -13.78 0.52
CA ALA A 279 11.29 -13.48 1.77
C ALA A 279 11.14 -11.98 2.17
N THR A 280 11.18 -11.09 1.20
CA THR A 280 10.92 -9.66 1.39
C THR A 280 9.48 -9.43 1.85
N ALA A 281 8.49 -10.07 1.22
CA ALA A 281 7.09 -9.99 1.59
C ALA A 281 6.84 -10.49 3.02
N ASP A 282 7.46 -11.61 3.41
CA ASP A 282 7.37 -12.16 4.77
C ASP A 282 7.99 -11.21 5.81
N THR A 283 9.11 -10.59 5.47
CA THR A 283 9.77 -9.63 6.35
C THR A 283 8.92 -8.37 6.53
N LEU A 284 8.38 -7.83 5.45
CA LEU A 284 7.44 -6.70 5.48
C LEU A 284 6.19 -7.05 6.29
N THR A 285 5.60 -8.23 6.07
CA THR A 285 4.43 -8.69 6.81
C THR A 285 4.70 -8.73 8.31
N ARG A 286 5.86 -9.26 8.74
CA ARG A 286 6.24 -9.30 10.16
C ARG A 286 6.41 -7.92 10.77
N LEU A 287 7.06 -6.99 10.05
CA LEU A 287 7.27 -5.62 10.52
C LEU A 287 5.95 -4.86 10.65
N VAL A 288 5.15 -4.85 9.61
CA VAL A 288 3.83 -4.18 9.62
C VAL A 288 2.94 -4.78 10.69
N LYS A 289 2.87 -6.12 10.78
CA LYS A 289 2.08 -6.81 11.82
C LYS A 289 2.47 -6.38 13.22
N ARG A 290 3.76 -6.23 13.50
CA ARG A 290 4.26 -5.78 14.81
C ARG A 290 3.81 -4.36 15.14
N GLU A 291 3.81 -3.46 14.16
CA GLU A 291 3.44 -2.05 14.34
C GLU A 291 1.93 -1.85 14.47
N VAL A 292 1.11 -2.62 13.75
CA VAL A 292 -0.35 -2.44 13.73
C VAL A 292 -1.11 -3.28 14.77
N THR A 293 -0.50 -4.33 15.31
CA THR A 293 -1.16 -5.18 16.33
C THR A 293 -1.57 -4.41 17.58
N PRO A 294 -0.76 -3.50 18.16
CA PRO A 294 -1.15 -2.71 19.34
C PRO A 294 -2.38 -1.84 19.08
N VAL A 295 -2.56 -1.40 17.85
CA VAL A 295 -3.67 -0.53 17.39
C VAL A 295 -4.96 -1.31 17.12
N GLY A 296 -4.94 -2.64 17.30
CA GLY A 296 -6.12 -3.49 17.11
C GLY A 296 -6.36 -3.92 15.67
N LEU A 297 -5.39 -3.72 14.77
CA LEU A 297 -5.43 -4.22 13.40
C LEU A 297 -4.70 -5.57 13.30
N GLU A 298 -5.19 -6.45 12.46
CA GLU A 298 -4.56 -7.73 12.15
C GLU A 298 -4.24 -7.77 10.65
N VAL A 299 -2.96 -7.79 10.33
CA VAL A 299 -2.46 -7.94 8.95
C VAL A 299 -2.12 -9.40 8.72
N PHE A 300 -2.63 -9.99 7.65
CA PHE A 300 -2.38 -11.37 7.23
C PHE A 300 -1.18 -11.46 6.31
N SER A 301 -1.15 -10.61 5.29
CA SER A 301 -0.04 -10.59 4.33
C SER A 301 0.16 -9.20 3.74
N VAL A 302 1.42 -8.89 3.46
CA VAL A 302 1.85 -7.75 2.64
C VAL A 302 2.59 -8.33 1.45
N GLN A 303 2.02 -8.20 0.26
CA GLN A 303 2.56 -8.74 -0.98
C GLN A 303 2.98 -7.62 -1.92
N LEU A 304 4.13 -7.76 -2.55
CA LEU A 304 4.61 -6.84 -3.58
C LEU A 304 4.04 -7.31 -4.92
N VAL A 305 3.08 -6.56 -5.47
CA VAL A 305 2.38 -6.91 -6.73
C VAL A 305 3.15 -6.41 -7.93
N ARG A 306 3.78 -5.24 -7.81
CA ARG A 306 4.54 -4.60 -8.88
C ARG A 306 5.78 -3.96 -8.29
N VAL A 307 6.92 -4.27 -8.87
CA VAL A 307 8.21 -3.68 -8.55
C VAL A 307 8.81 -3.16 -9.86
N GLU A 308 9.04 -1.88 -9.94
CA GLU A 308 9.57 -1.22 -11.13
C GLU A 308 10.72 -0.31 -10.72
N TYR A 309 11.67 -0.10 -11.61
CA TYR A 309 12.68 0.94 -11.39
C TYR A 309 12.04 2.32 -11.43
N ALA A 310 12.50 3.22 -10.59
CA ALA A 310 12.10 4.60 -10.67
C ALA A 310 12.42 5.17 -12.07
N PRO A 311 11.55 6.03 -12.65
CA PRO A 311 11.68 6.47 -14.04
C PRO A 311 13.03 7.14 -14.30
N GLU A 312 13.61 7.77 -13.29
CA GLU A 312 14.92 8.46 -13.38
C GLU A 312 16.07 7.49 -13.68
N VAL A 313 15.97 6.26 -13.16
CA VAL A 313 17.04 5.24 -13.31
C VAL A 313 16.66 4.11 -14.26
N ALA A 314 15.40 4.00 -14.64
CA ALA A 314 14.87 2.90 -15.45
C ALA A 314 15.63 2.73 -16.77
N ALA A 315 15.91 3.81 -17.49
CA ALA A 315 16.65 3.78 -18.75
C ALA A 315 18.10 3.31 -18.59
N ALA A 316 18.75 3.71 -17.51
CA ALA A 316 20.14 3.28 -17.20
C ALA A 316 20.17 1.79 -16.82
N MET A 317 19.22 1.34 -16.01
CA MET A 317 19.11 -0.07 -15.62
C MET A 317 18.74 -0.97 -16.79
N HIS A 318 17.88 -0.50 -17.69
CA HIS A 318 17.56 -1.24 -18.90
C HIS A 318 18.79 -1.43 -19.77
N ARG A 319 19.55 -0.36 -20.06
CA ARG A 319 20.81 -0.44 -20.82
C ARG A 319 21.80 -1.41 -20.16
N ARG A 320 21.95 -1.35 -18.83
CA ARG A 320 22.81 -2.28 -18.09
C ARG A 320 22.35 -3.73 -18.22
N SER A 321 21.04 -3.98 -18.14
CA SER A 321 20.48 -5.31 -18.30
C SER A 321 20.71 -5.87 -19.70
N VAL A 322 20.51 -5.06 -20.75
CA VAL A 322 20.78 -5.43 -22.13
C VAL A 322 22.26 -5.76 -22.30
N ALA A 323 23.14 -4.88 -21.84
CA ALA A 323 24.60 -5.13 -21.94
C ALA A 323 25.03 -6.41 -21.19
N ALA A 324 24.41 -6.71 -20.04
CA ALA A 324 24.68 -7.95 -19.30
C ALA A 324 24.18 -9.20 -20.03
N LEU A 325 23.03 -9.11 -20.70
CA LEU A 325 22.50 -10.19 -21.54
C LEU A 325 23.41 -10.42 -22.76
N ASP A 326 23.82 -9.36 -23.44
CA ASP A 326 24.74 -9.43 -24.58
C ASP A 326 26.10 -10.03 -24.18
N ALA A 327 26.61 -9.68 -23.00
CA ALA A 327 27.84 -10.27 -22.47
C ALA A 327 27.67 -11.77 -22.19
N ARG A 328 26.55 -12.19 -21.58
CA ARG A 328 26.25 -13.61 -21.35
C ARG A 328 26.08 -14.37 -22.67
N HIS A 329 25.35 -13.77 -23.63
CA HIS A 329 25.16 -14.38 -24.93
C HIS A 329 26.49 -14.60 -25.63
N ARG A 330 27.38 -13.58 -25.67
CA ARG A 330 28.73 -13.71 -26.23
C ARG A 330 29.57 -14.78 -25.53
N ALA A 331 29.51 -14.85 -24.20
CA ALA A 331 30.20 -15.90 -23.45
C ALA A 331 29.66 -17.29 -23.80
N SER A 332 28.35 -17.48 -23.88
CA SER A 332 27.70 -18.74 -24.28
C SER A 332 28.10 -19.15 -25.71
N MET A 333 28.08 -18.17 -26.62
CA MET A 333 28.51 -18.44 -28.03
C MET A 333 29.98 -18.88 -28.11
N LEU A 334 30.86 -18.20 -27.36
CA LEU A 334 32.28 -18.59 -27.32
C LEU A 334 32.47 -20.00 -26.74
N THR A 335 31.77 -20.34 -25.66
CA THR A 335 31.83 -21.71 -25.11
C THR A 335 31.33 -22.73 -26.12
N SER A 336 30.19 -22.46 -26.78
CA SER A 336 29.66 -23.36 -27.83
C SER A 336 30.60 -23.53 -29.01
N VAL A 337 31.27 -22.48 -29.44
CA VAL A 337 32.30 -22.54 -30.49
C VAL A 337 33.51 -23.40 -30.07
N VAL A 338 33.99 -23.18 -28.83
CA VAL A 338 35.11 -23.99 -28.29
C VAL A 338 34.74 -25.47 -28.23
N ASP A 339 33.56 -25.79 -27.68
CA ASP A 339 33.06 -27.17 -27.58
C ASP A 339 32.92 -27.80 -28.97
N SER A 340 32.42 -27.06 -29.96
CA SER A 340 32.26 -27.52 -31.36
C SER A 340 33.60 -27.79 -32.03
N VAL A 341 34.60 -26.93 -31.78
CA VAL A 341 35.96 -27.08 -32.30
C VAL A 341 36.63 -28.31 -31.67
N GLU A 342 36.49 -28.47 -30.33
CA GLU A 342 37.05 -29.62 -29.61
C GLU A 342 36.44 -30.94 -30.10
N ASP A 343 35.13 -31.01 -30.28
CA ASP A 343 34.43 -32.17 -30.83
C ASP A 343 34.89 -32.48 -32.26
N THR A 344 35.05 -31.45 -33.09
CA THR A 344 35.54 -31.61 -34.47
C THR A 344 36.96 -32.17 -34.51
N VAL A 345 37.86 -31.61 -33.74
CA VAL A 345 39.27 -32.08 -33.65
C VAL A 345 39.34 -33.53 -33.12
N THR A 346 38.52 -33.82 -32.11
CA THR A 346 38.42 -35.19 -31.52
C THR A 346 37.91 -36.18 -32.55
N ARG A 347 36.91 -35.85 -33.35
CA ARG A 347 36.37 -36.74 -34.40
C ARG A 347 37.38 -36.95 -35.54
N LEU A 348 38.13 -35.92 -35.95
CA LEU A 348 39.15 -36.02 -36.98
C LEU A 348 40.28 -36.97 -36.52
N THR A 349 40.73 -36.82 -35.26
CA THR A 349 41.79 -37.66 -34.70
C THR A 349 41.32 -39.12 -34.50
N THR A 350 40.11 -39.31 -33.99
CA THR A 350 39.54 -40.69 -33.75
C THR A 350 39.33 -41.46 -35.04
N ARG A 351 38.99 -40.77 -36.14
CA ARG A 351 38.82 -41.40 -37.46
C ARG A 351 40.11 -41.61 -38.21
N GLY A 352 41.24 -41.22 -37.65
CA GLY A 352 42.56 -41.37 -38.28
C GLY A 352 42.74 -40.57 -39.56
N LEU A 353 41.91 -39.53 -39.74
CA LEU A 353 41.97 -38.65 -40.92
C LEU A 353 43.17 -37.69 -40.87
N VAL A 354 43.64 -37.40 -39.69
CA VAL A 354 44.77 -36.50 -39.46
C VAL A 354 45.57 -36.99 -38.25
N ASP A 355 46.85 -37.18 -38.44
CA ASP A 355 47.80 -37.51 -37.40
C ASP A 355 48.55 -36.23 -37.02
N LEU A 356 48.09 -35.60 -35.92
CA LEU A 356 48.51 -34.27 -35.46
C LEU A 356 49.48 -34.36 -34.30
N ASN A 357 50.62 -33.75 -34.43
CA ASN A 357 51.49 -33.47 -33.31
C ASN A 357 50.85 -32.38 -32.40
N ASP A 358 51.24 -32.33 -31.10
CA ASP A 358 50.68 -31.38 -30.14
C ASP A 358 50.74 -29.91 -30.58
N TYR A 359 51.73 -29.55 -31.33
CA TYR A 359 51.86 -28.19 -31.91
C TYR A 359 50.84 -27.93 -33.02
N GLU A 360 50.71 -28.86 -33.94
CA GLU A 360 49.76 -28.81 -35.06
C GLU A 360 48.31 -28.84 -34.58
N ARG A 361 48.03 -29.59 -33.51
CA ARG A 361 46.72 -29.62 -32.85
C ARG A 361 46.33 -28.24 -32.28
N LYS A 362 47.29 -27.56 -31.63
CA LYS A 362 47.05 -26.20 -31.11
C LYS A 362 46.82 -25.19 -32.23
N LEU A 363 47.54 -25.30 -33.32
CA LEU A 363 47.36 -24.45 -34.51
C LEU A 363 46.00 -24.68 -35.14
N LEU A 364 45.60 -25.94 -35.35
CA LEU A 364 44.29 -26.30 -35.90
C LEU A 364 43.11 -25.81 -35.05
N VAL A 365 43.21 -25.97 -33.72
CA VAL A 365 42.22 -25.46 -32.78
C VAL A 365 42.09 -23.92 -32.88
N ARG A 366 43.24 -23.23 -32.95
CA ARG A 366 43.25 -21.77 -33.10
C ARG A 366 42.60 -21.34 -34.41
N ASP A 367 42.98 -21.96 -35.52
CA ASP A 367 42.54 -21.57 -36.85
C ASP A 367 41.04 -21.92 -37.04
N LEU A 368 40.56 -23.05 -36.53
CA LEU A 368 39.14 -23.40 -36.50
C LEU A 368 38.36 -22.43 -35.62
N THR A 369 38.86 -22.06 -34.44
CA THR A 369 38.17 -21.10 -33.57
C THR A 369 38.04 -19.74 -34.27
N VAL A 370 39.09 -19.28 -34.95
CA VAL A 370 39.05 -18.03 -35.74
C VAL A 370 38.04 -18.15 -36.88
N ALA A 371 38.02 -19.25 -37.60
CA ALA A 371 37.11 -19.49 -38.72
C ALA A 371 35.64 -19.52 -38.27
N PHE A 372 35.35 -20.20 -37.17
CA PHE A 372 33.99 -20.22 -36.58
C PHE A 372 33.54 -18.84 -36.08
N CYS A 373 34.46 -18.08 -35.45
CA CYS A 373 34.15 -16.72 -35.00
C CYS A 373 33.99 -15.73 -36.17
N ALA A 374 34.70 -15.93 -37.27
CA ALA A 374 34.61 -15.11 -38.48
C ALA A 374 33.38 -15.47 -39.34
N GLY A 375 33.08 -16.78 -39.45
CA GLY A 375 31.91 -17.28 -40.23
C GLY A 375 30.56 -16.94 -39.64
N GLY A 376 30.47 -16.66 -38.32
CA GLY A 376 29.23 -16.24 -37.65
C GLY A 376 28.84 -14.78 -37.87
N ARG A 377 29.56 -14.04 -38.64
CA ARG A 377 29.25 -12.64 -38.99
C ARG A 377 28.49 -12.62 -40.31
N GLU A 378 27.23 -13.07 -40.32
CA GLU A 378 26.33 -12.71 -41.40
C GLU A 378 26.12 -11.19 -41.41
N PRO A 379 26.30 -10.52 -42.54
CA PRO A 379 25.89 -9.13 -42.67
C PRO A 379 24.36 -9.13 -42.60
N GLY A 380 23.82 -8.62 -41.47
CA GLY A 380 22.40 -8.36 -41.36
C GLY A 380 21.93 -7.40 -42.46
N PRO A 381 20.64 -7.54 -42.87
CA PRO A 381 20.04 -6.76 -43.96
C PRO A 381 19.93 -5.27 -43.61
#